data_8ba4e1455a0f373c335dca6bd6317464
#
_entry.id   8ba4e1455a0f373c335dca6bd6317464
#
_cell.length_a   1.000
_cell.length_b   1.000
_cell.length_c   1.000
_cell.angle_alpha   90.00
_cell.angle_beta   90.00
_cell.angle_gamma   90.00
#
_symmetry.space_group_name_H-M   'P 1'
#
loop_
_entity.id
_entity.type
_entity.pdbx_description
1 polymer ?
#
loop_
_entity_poly.entity_id
_entity_poly.type
_entity_poly.pdbx_seq_one_letter_code
_entity_poly.pdbx_strand_id
1 'polypeptide(L)'
;YEWMIGQFSSEGTRAYGTWTRSLSRDMARAYADSLNRMGLRDEQGNVLTLTQSESGIYMAGPYYDYLKTTIETSLNNFLKDNQFPLTTGQSDFQVDGAFPGQGAQESMGGWTPPKGAPVMPMAQEEPHTYNSAKEYIDALNGDNPWITYDEKTNTATISSVEAFVEHMKQATKSVGAFDDLQKAQAENLLFGNGQNDALHFDGNMTYFMEKRQNTYKNYSDYDDSIRQAYEGDMNNVDALHVDALTRQLMYDPMTFILVPAGEKKPSTLAKHWRIHTGISQGDTALTTEVNLALALKQRKDVEDVDFATVW
;
A
#
# COMPACT_ATOMS: atom_id res chain seq x y z
N TYR A 1 -4.39 0.49 -2.42
CA TYR A 1 -5.50 1.42 -2.64
C TYR A 1 -5.03 2.88 -2.74
N GLU A 2 -4.24 3.37 -1.82
CA GLU A 2 -3.73 4.75 -1.87
C GLU A 2 -2.86 5.01 -3.11
N TRP A 3 -2.15 4.01 -3.63
CA TRP A 3 -1.46 4.12 -4.92
C TRP A 3 -2.42 4.30 -6.08
N MET A 4 -3.60 3.66 -6.02
CA MET A 4 -4.65 3.83 -7.02
C MET A 4 -5.21 5.24 -6.99
N ILE A 5 -5.47 5.80 -5.79
CA ILE A 5 -5.89 7.21 -5.64
C ILE A 5 -4.87 8.13 -6.31
N GLY A 6 -3.60 7.98 -5.99
CA GLY A 6 -2.54 8.84 -6.52
C GLY A 6 -2.41 8.85 -8.05
N GLN A 7 -3.02 7.89 -8.76
CA GLN A 7 -3.06 7.89 -10.23
C GLN A 7 -4.23 8.69 -10.81
N PHE A 8 -5.21 9.06 -9.98
CA PHE A 8 -6.41 9.76 -10.43
C PHE A 8 -6.45 11.22 -9.99
N SER A 9 -5.76 11.55 -8.90
CA SER A 9 -5.84 12.86 -8.26
C SER A 9 -5.09 13.94 -9.03
N SER A 10 -4.02 13.63 -9.74
CA SER A 10 -3.24 14.64 -10.42
C SER A 10 -3.54 14.68 -11.92
N GLU A 11 -4.09 15.78 -12.41
CA GLU A 11 -4.10 16.10 -13.82
C GLU A 11 -2.65 16.26 -14.32
N GLY A 12 -1.99 15.15 -14.63
CA GLY A 12 -0.76 15.17 -15.41
C GLY A 12 0.57 15.03 -14.70
N THR A 13 0.66 14.94 -13.36
CA THR A 13 1.95 14.73 -12.69
C THR A 13 2.41 13.28 -12.71
N ARG A 14 1.51 12.33 -12.95
CA ARG A 14 1.83 10.92 -13.17
C ARG A 14 1.40 10.55 -14.59
N ALA A 15 2.25 10.91 -15.55
CA ALA A 15 2.05 10.68 -16.98
C ALA A 15 2.21 9.19 -17.33
N TYR A 16 1.36 8.35 -16.77
CA TYR A 16 1.22 6.99 -17.25
C TYR A 16 0.31 6.96 -18.47
N GLY A 17 0.57 6.05 -19.37
CA GLY A 17 -0.22 5.87 -20.56
C GLY A 17 -1.72 5.75 -20.25
N THR A 18 -2.54 6.12 -21.21
CA THR A 18 -3.98 6.23 -21.02
C THR A 18 -4.63 4.86 -20.78
N TRP A 19 -4.09 3.79 -21.37
CA TRP A 19 -4.58 2.44 -21.12
C TRP A 19 -4.26 1.94 -19.71
N THR A 20 -3.08 2.25 -19.17
CA THR A 20 -2.70 1.89 -17.80
C THR A 20 -3.59 2.60 -16.77
N ARG A 21 -3.98 3.86 -17.04
CA ARG A 21 -4.96 4.57 -16.22
C ARG A 21 -6.34 3.90 -16.29
N SER A 22 -6.76 3.41 -17.45
CA SER A 22 -8.01 2.65 -17.59
C SER A 22 -7.95 1.33 -16.81
N LEU A 23 -6.83 0.60 -16.88
CA LEU A 23 -6.59 -0.60 -16.07
C LEU A 23 -6.61 -0.29 -14.59
N SER A 24 -5.97 0.79 -14.14
CA SER A 24 -5.97 1.22 -12.73
C SER A 24 -7.39 1.50 -12.21
N ARG A 25 -8.28 2.07 -13.04
CA ARG A 25 -9.70 2.24 -12.69
C ARG A 25 -10.43 0.91 -12.52
N ASP A 26 -10.15 -0.06 -13.38
CA ASP A 26 -10.73 -1.41 -13.27
C ASP A 26 -10.22 -2.12 -12.01
N MET A 27 -8.93 -1.97 -11.70
CA MET A 27 -8.33 -2.48 -10.46
C MET A 27 -8.92 -1.81 -9.22
N ALA A 28 -9.11 -0.48 -9.22
CA ALA A 28 -9.75 0.25 -8.12
C ALA A 28 -11.19 -0.22 -7.86
N ARG A 29 -11.95 -0.52 -8.93
CA ARG A 29 -13.28 -1.13 -8.81
C ARG A 29 -13.18 -2.51 -8.15
N ALA A 30 -12.30 -3.37 -8.65
CA ALA A 30 -12.13 -4.72 -8.09
C ALA A 30 -11.72 -4.68 -6.62
N TYR A 31 -10.85 -3.73 -6.25
CA TYR A 31 -10.45 -3.50 -4.87
C TYR A 31 -11.66 -3.10 -4.00
N ALA A 32 -12.43 -2.09 -4.43
CA ALA A 32 -13.60 -1.64 -3.68
C ALA A 32 -14.66 -2.75 -3.53
N ASP A 33 -14.92 -3.51 -4.60
CA ASP A 33 -15.82 -4.65 -4.56
C ASP A 33 -15.33 -5.74 -3.59
N SER A 34 -14.03 -6.01 -3.56
CA SER A 34 -13.42 -6.98 -2.66
C SER A 34 -13.49 -6.51 -1.20
N LEU A 35 -13.10 -5.26 -0.94
CA LEU A 35 -13.16 -4.64 0.38
C LEU A 35 -14.58 -4.70 0.96
N ASN A 36 -15.56 -4.28 0.15
CA ASN A 36 -16.96 -4.26 0.58
C ASN A 36 -17.50 -5.67 0.89
N ARG A 37 -17.03 -6.69 0.17
CA ARG A 37 -17.36 -8.10 0.48
C ARG A 37 -16.72 -8.61 1.76
N MET A 38 -15.57 -8.07 2.18
CA MET A 38 -14.93 -8.46 3.44
C MET A 38 -15.78 -8.12 4.65
N GLY A 39 -16.66 -7.12 4.55
CA GLY A 39 -17.56 -6.70 5.63
C GLY A 39 -16.79 -6.18 6.85
N LEU A 40 -15.67 -5.51 6.63
CA LEU A 40 -14.86 -4.93 7.70
C LEU A 40 -15.67 -3.92 8.52
N ARG A 41 -15.41 -3.85 9.83
CA ARG A 41 -16.14 -2.99 10.76
C ARG A 41 -15.18 -2.18 11.60
N ASP A 42 -15.65 -0.97 11.97
CA ASP A 42 -14.99 -0.14 12.98
C ASP A 42 -15.19 -0.68 14.41
N GLU A 43 -14.64 0.01 15.38
CA GLU A 43 -14.72 -0.33 16.81
C GLU A 43 -16.16 -0.21 17.36
N GLN A 44 -17.04 0.53 16.68
CA GLN A 44 -18.46 0.68 17.01
C GLN A 44 -19.34 -0.39 16.34
N GLY A 45 -18.75 -1.21 15.47
CA GLY A 45 -19.43 -2.27 14.73
C GLY A 45 -20.08 -1.82 13.42
N ASN A 46 -19.87 -0.58 12.98
CA ASN A 46 -20.38 -0.09 11.70
C ASN A 46 -19.59 -0.71 10.53
N VAL A 47 -20.30 -1.10 9.49
CA VAL A 47 -19.67 -1.65 8.28
C VAL A 47 -18.91 -0.55 7.53
N LEU A 48 -17.67 -0.82 7.23
CA LEU A 48 -16.82 0.07 6.46
C LEU A 48 -16.90 -0.26 4.97
N THR A 49 -17.52 0.63 4.20
CA THR A 49 -17.65 0.48 2.74
C THR A 49 -16.92 1.58 2.01
N LEU A 50 -16.35 1.24 0.86
CA LEU A 50 -15.71 2.16 -0.07
C LEU A 50 -16.64 2.38 -1.27
N THR A 51 -16.96 3.64 -1.55
CA THR A 51 -17.89 4.03 -2.59
C THR A 51 -17.28 5.06 -3.53
N GLN A 52 -17.91 5.28 -4.67
CA GLN A 52 -17.49 6.33 -5.60
C GLN A 52 -17.88 7.72 -5.08
N SER A 53 -16.98 8.67 -5.25
CA SER A 53 -17.25 10.10 -5.13
C SER A 53 -18.03 10.62 -6.35
N GLU A 54 -18.41 11.90 -6.33
CA GLU A 54 -19.06 12.57 -7.47
C GLU A 54 -18.19 12.52 -8.75
N SER A 55 -16.86 12.47 -8.61
CA SER A 55 -15.94 12.32 -9.73
C SER A 55 -15.90 10.90 -10.33
N GLY A 56 -16.63 9.94 -9.73
CA GLY A 56 -16.65 8.54 -10.15
C GLY A 56 -15.43 7.73 -9.73
N ILE A 57 -14.60 8.28 -8.84
CA ILE A 57 -13.43 7.61 -8.25
C ILE A 57 -13.82 7.07 -6.87
N TYR A 58 -13.26 5.93 -6.46
CA TYR A 58 -13.54 5.30 -5.16
C TYR A 58 -12.85 6.05 -4.02
N MET A 59 -13.38 7.22 -3.65
CA MET A 59 -12.85 8.13 -2.63
C MET A 59 -13.96 8.67 -1.73
N ALA A 60 -14.90 7.81 -1.36
CA ALA A 60 -16.01 8.14 -0.47
C ALA A 60 -16.45 6.94 0.35
N GLY A 61 -17.25 7.20 1.37
CA GLY A 61 -17.85 6.20 2.24
C GLY A 61 -17.08 5.96 3.53
N PRO A 62 -17.69 5.19 4.47
CA PRO A 62 -17.16 5.01 5.83
C PRO A 62 -15.73 4.47 5.88
N TYR A 63 -15.31 3.65 4.91
CA TYR A 63 -13.92 3.17 4.86
C TYR A 63 -12.94 4.29 4.52
N TYR A 64 -13.29 5.16 3.57
CA TYR A 64 -12.48 6.32 3.23
C TYR A 64 -12.33 7.27 4.42
N ASP A 65 -13.43 7.54 5.12
CA ASP A 65 -13.42 8.39 6.31
C ASP A 65 -12.60 7.78 7.45
N TYR A 66 -12.69 6.45 7.64
CA TYR A 66 -11.86 5.72 8.60
C TYR A 66 -10.37 5.83 8.28
N LEU A 67 -9.98 5.68 7.01
CA LEU A 67 -8.61 5.82 6.57
C LEU A 67 -8.08 7.25 6.80
N LYS A 68 -8.89 8.26 6.45
CA LYS A 68 -8.58 9.67 6.71
C LYS A 68 -8.34 9.92 8.20
N THR A 69 -9.25 9.45 9.05
CA THR A 69 -9.13 9.56 10.51
C THR A 69 -7.89 8.84 11.04
N THR A 70 -7.52 7.69 10.47
CA THR A 70 -6.29 6.96 10.84
C THR A 70 -5.04 7.81 10.59
N ILE A 71 -4.96 8.47 9.42
CA ILE A 71 -3.85 9.37 9.07
C ILE A 71 -3.82 10.58 10.01
N GLU A 72 -4.96 11.23 10.25
CA GLU A 72 -5.07 12.36 11.17
C GLU A 72 -4.67 11.99 12.61
N THR A 73 -5.07 10.80 13.06
CA THR A 73 -4.71 10.28 14.39
C THR A 73 -3.20 10.08 14.52
N SER A 74 -2.55 9.53 13.48
CA SER A 74 -1.09 9.38 13.44
C SER A 74 -0.38 10.72 13.60
N LEU A 75 -0.78 11.73 12.82
CA LEU A 75 -0.21 13.07 12.89
C LEU A 75 -0.46 13.73 14.28
N ASN A 76 -1.66 13.62 14.80
CA ASN A 76 -1.99 14.21 16.11
C ASN A 76 -1.26 13.52 17.27
N ASN A 77 -1.03 12.21 17.21
CA ASN A 77 -0.19 11.50 18.15
C ASN A 77 1.25 12.02 18.09
N PHE A 78 1.79 12.17 16.87
CA PHE A 78 3.13 12.75 16.69
C PHE A 78 3.24 14.14 17.30
N LEU A 79 2.29 15.05 17.04
CA LEU A 79 2.27 16.41 17.60
C LEU A 79 2.15 16.45 19.11
N LYS A 80 1.45 15.48 19.69
CA LYS A 80 1.27 15.34 21.15
C LYS A 80 2.51 14.79 21.84
N ASP A 81 3.15 13.79 21.23
CA ASP A 81 4.21 13.02 21.87
C ASP A 81 5.60 13.67 21.71
N ASN A 82 5.73 14.61 20.77
CA ASN A 82 6.99 15.30 20.51
C ASN A 82 7.00 16.72 21.09
N GLN A 83 8.17 17.13 21.57
CA GLN A 83 8.45 18.50 22.01
C GLN A 83 9.27 19.23 20.96
N PHE A 84 8.98 20.51 20.78
CA PHE A 84 9.76 21.37 19.89
C PHE A 84 10.71 22.26 20.72
N PRO A 85 11.94 22.57 20.22
CA PRO A 85 12.44 22.24 18.88
C PRO A 85 12.68 20.75 18.69
N LEU A 86 12.32 20.25 17.48
CA LEU A 86 12.46 18.87 17.06
C LEU A 86 13.41 18.78 15.87
N THR A 87 14.43 17.92 15.95
CA THR A 87 15.31 17.62 14.81
C THR A 87 14.89 16.29 14.18
N THR A 88 14.57 16.31 12.89
CA THR A 88 14.27 15.11 12.08
C THR A 88 15.48 14.74 11.24
N GLY A 89 15.49 13.54 10.67
CA GLY A 89 16.60 13.05 9.82
C GLY A 89 17.80 12.51 10.61
N GLN A 90 17.84 12.64 11.94
CA GLN A 90 18.78 11.89 12.76
C GLN A 90 18.20 10.51 13.09
N SER A 91 18.70 9.48 12.44
CA SER A 91 18.46 8.13 12.95
C SER A 91 19.44 7.90 14.10
N ASP A 92 19.01 8.06 15.34
CA ASP A 92 19.72 7.56 16.53
C ASP A 92 19.76 6.02 16.55
N PHE A 93 19.14 5.41 15.57
CA PHE A 93 19.09 3.97 15.41
C PHE A 93 20.24 3.53 14.51
N GLN A 94 21.45 3.45 15.09
CA GLN A 94 22.47 2.58 14.51
C GLN A 94 22.01 1.13 14.69
N VAL A 95 21.37 0.58 13.67
CA VAL A 95 21.19 -0.87 13.61
C VAL A 95 22.57 -1.46 13.31
N ASP A 96 23.24 -1.97 14.33
CA ASP A 96 24.34 -2.92 14.16
C ASP A 96 23.75 -4.19 13.53
N GLY A 97 23.63 -4.21 12.24
CA GLY A 97 23.02 -5.26 11.44
C GLY A 97 22.12 -4.67 10.39
N ALA A 98 22.67 -4.36 9.25
CA ALA A 98 21.91 -3.82 8.12
C ALA A 98 20.76 -4.74 7.73
N PHE A 99 19.56 -4.16 7.57
CA PHE A 99 18.52 -4.81 6.80
C PHE A 99 19.06 -5.13 5.39
N PRO A 100 18.72 -6.28 4.81
CA PRO A 100 19.11 -6.61 3.44
C PRO A 100 18.62 -5.48 2.51
N GLY A 101 19.55 -4.71 1.93
CA GLY A 101 19.26 -3.58 1.04
C GLY A 101 19.96 -2.28 1.41
N GLN A 102 20.44 -2.08 2.63
CA GLN A 102 21.28 -0.93 2.97
C GLN A 102 22.75 -1.29 2.86
N GLY A 103 23.42 -0.80 1.88
CA GLY A 103 24.85 -0.49 1.68
C GLY A 103 25.95 -1.17 2.47
N ALA A 104 25.67 -2.16 3.29
CA ALA A 104 26.64 -2.98 3.99
C ALA A 104 26.97 -4.23 3.17
N GLN A 105 27.76 -4.06 2.16
CA GLN A 105 28.25 -5.11 1.28
C GLN A 105 29.19 -6.12 2.01
N GLU A 106 29.44 -5.98 3.29
CA GLU A 106 30.49 -6.76 3.99
C GLU A 106 30.09 -7.53 5.25
N SER A 107 28.83 -7.50 5.74
CA SER A 107 28.55 -8.11 7.05
C SER A 107 27.45 -9.19 7.13
N MET A 108 26.79 -9.54 6.05
CA MET A 108 25.87 -10.68 6.03
C MET A 108 26.47 -11.82 5.23
N GLY A 109 26.92 -12.86 5.91
CA GLY A 109 27.61 -14.01 5.36
C GLY A 109 27.05 -14.51 4.02
N GLY A 110 27.59 -14.03 2.91
CA GLY A 110 27.48 -14.66 1.61
C GLY A 110 26.18 -14.45 0.83
N TRP A 111 25.19 -13.69 1.34
CA TRP A 111 24.00 -13.39 0.54
C TRP A 111 24.22 -12.15 -0.32
N THR A 112 24.24 -12.33 -1.63
CA THR A 112 24.22 -11.26 -2.61
C THR A 112 22.81 -11.14 -3.18
N PRO A 113 22.22 -9.93 -3.21
CA PRO A 113 20.93 -9.73 -3.88
C PRO A 113 21.00 -10.21 -5.33
N PRO A 114 19.94 -10.78 -5.87
CA PRO A 114 19.87 -11.09 -7.30
C PRO A 114 20.24 -9.88 -8.14
N LYS A 115 20.96 -10.10 -9.24
CA LYS A 115 21.36 -9.03 -10.15
C LYS A 115 20.11 -8.36 -10.71
N GLY A 116 19.86 -7.11 -10.35
CA GLY A 116 18.66 -6.36 -10.75
C GLY A 116 17.61 -6.19 -9.65
N ALA A 117 17.85 -6.70 -8.44
CA ALA A 117 16.99 -6.37 -7.31
C ALA A 117 16.98 -4.85 -7.10
N PRO A 118 15.81 -4.20 -7.01
CA PRO A 118 15.74 -2.76 -6.78
C PRO A 118 16.37 -2.46 -5.42
N VAL A 119 17.49 -1.75 -5.44
CA VAL A 119 18.02 -1.12 -4.24
C VAL A 119 17.21 0.14 -4.04
N MET A 120 16.31 0.14 -3.08
CA MET A 120 15.64 1.36 -2.64
C MET A 120 16.68 2.23 -1.94
N PRO A 121 17.09 3.37 -2.51
CA PRO A 121 17.92 4.31 -1.77
C PRO A 121 17.02 4.89 -0.69
N MET A 122 17.27 4.54 0.57
CA MET A 122 16.79 5.39 1.65
C MET A 122 17.55 6.72 1.50
N ALA A 123 16.85 7.73 1.01
CA ALA A 123 17.35 9.09 1.04
C ALA A 123 17.63 9.39 2.52
N GLN A 124 18.90 9.57 2.88
CA GLN A 124 19.24 10.17 4.16
C GLN A 124 18.85 11.64 3.99
N GLU A 125 17.71 12.00 4.56
CA GLU A 125 17.35 13.41 4.66
C GLU A 125 18.37 14.10 5.56
N GLU A 126 18.93 15.23 5.12
CA GLU A 126 19.78 16.06 5.96
C GLU A 126 18.99 16.46 7.22
N PRO A 127 19.63 16.40 8.41
CA PRO A 127 18.96 16.76 9.65
C PRO A 127 18.36 18.16 9.57
N HIS A 128 17.08 18.28 9.84
CA HIS A 128 16.38 19.56 9.89
C HIS A 128 15.76 19.78 11.25
N THR A 129 15.95 20.98 11.84
CA THR A 129 15.38 21.34 13.13
C THR A 129 14.20 22.29 12.94
N TYR A 130 13.05 21.86 13.42
CA TYR A 130 11.82 22.65 13.48
C TYR A 130 11.67 23.23 14.89
N ASN A 131 11.49 24.55 15.00
CA ASN A 131 11.40 25.25 16.28
C ASN A 131 10.00 25.18 16.90
N SER A 132 8.98 24.85 16.11
CA SER A 132 7.60 24.72 16.56
C SER A 132 6.82 23.70 15.74
N ALA A 133 5.70 23.20 16.29
CA ALA A 133 4.76 22.36 15.58
C ALA A 133 4.22 23.06 14.32
N LYS A 134 3.99 24.38 14.40
CA LYS A 134 3.56 25.16 13.24
C LYS A 134 4.60 25.15 12.12
N GLU A 135 5.88 25.37 12.44
CA GLU A 135 6.97 25.32 11.45
C GLU A 135 7.06 23.93 10.79
N TYR A 136 6.89 22.87 11.55
CA TYR A 136 6.84 21.50 11.02
C TYR A 136 5.67 21.31 10.07
N ILE A 137 4.45 21.72 10.44
CA ILE A 137 3.27 21.63 9.58
C ILE A 137 3.41 22.52 8.34
N ASP A 138 3.95 23.72 8.47
CA ASP A 138 4.20 24.61 7.32
C ASP A 138 5.18 23.95 6.32
N ALA A 139 6.18 23.25 6.80
CA ALA A 139 7.11 22.50 5.95
C ALA A 139 6.44 21.32 5.23
N LEU A 140 5.55 20.58 5.92
CA LEU A 140 4.77 19.48 5.29
C LEU A 140 3.80 20.02 4.23
N ASN A 141 3.26 21.20 4.44
CA ASN A 141 2.35 21.85 3.50
C ASN A 141 3.05 22.34 2.23
N GLY A 142 4.28 22.82 2.36
CA GLY A 142 4.98 23.44 1.24
C GLY A 142 4.15 24.57 0.60
N ASP A 143 4.16 24.64 -0.74
CA ASP A 143 3.41 25.63 -1.50
C ASP A 143 1.92 25.27 -1.66
N ASN A 144 1.52 24.06 -1.34
CA ASN A 144 0.18 23.50 -1.55
C ASN A 144 -0.41 22.99 -0.21
N PRO A 145 -1.01 23.87 0.61
CA PRO A 145 -1.47 23.50 1.95
C PRO A 145 -2.52 22.38 1.91
N TRP A 146 -2.23 21.27 2.59
CA TRP A 146 -3.13 20.12 2.71
C TRP A 146 -3.43 19.75 4.15
N ILE A 147 -2.66 20.29 5.11
CA ILE A 147 -2.87 20.16 6.55
C ILE A 147 -3.34 21.48 7.13
N THR A 148 -4.47 21.45 7.84
CA THR A 148 -4.92 22.56 8.67
C THR A 148 -4.51 22.31 10.11
N TYR A 149 -3.81 23.26 10.74
CA TYR A 149 -3.31 23.15 12.11
C TYR A 149 -3.94 24.19 13.01
N ASP A 150 -4.46 23.74 14.16
CA ASP A 150 -4.95 24.62 15.24
C ASP A 150 -3.90 24.68 16.37
N GLU A 151 -3.22 25.81 16.45
CA GLU A 151 -2.18 26.05 17.48
C GLU A 151 -2.75 26.02 18.91
N LYS A 152 -4.03 26.37 19.11
CA LYS A 152 -4.64 26.45 20.46
C LYS A 152 -4.87 25.05 21.04
N THR A 153 -5.23 24.11 20.20
CA THR A 153 -5.52 22.73 20.59
C THR A 153 -4.36 21.78 20.31
N ASN A 154 -3.32 22.25 19.60
CA ASN A 154 -2.23 21.45 19.08
C ASN A 154 -2.74 20.25 18.27
N THR A 155 -3.72 20.49 17.38
CA THR A 155 -4.34 19.44 16.55
C THR A 155 -4.29 19.80 15.06
N ALA A 156 -4.21 18.79 14.24
CA ALA A 156 -4.18 18.90 12.78
C ALA A 156 -5.24 18.02 12.12
N THR A 157 -5.75 18.48 11.00
CA THR A 157 -6.61 17.72 10.09
C THR A 157 -6.06 17.79 8.67
N ILE A 158 -6.25 16.74 7.88
CA ILE A 158 -5.88 16.73 6.46
C ILE A 158 -7.08 17.05 5.57
N SER A 159 -6.83 17.66 4.43
CA SER A 159 -7.90 17.98 3.47
C SER A 159 -8.52 16.69 2.90
N SER A 160 -7.69 15.74 2.47
CA SER A 160 -8.13 14.48 1.89
C SER A 160 -7.02 13.41 1.94
N VAL A 161 -7.38 12.14 1.69
CA VAL A 161 -6.40 11.05 1.54
C VAL A 161 -5.58 11.25 0.28
N GLU A 162 -6.15 11.83 -0.78
CA GLU A 162 -5.43 12.14 -2.02
C GLU A 162 -4.30 13.13 -1.77
N ALA A 163 -4.58 14.19 -1.05
CA ALA A 163 -3.57 15.20 -0.70
C ALA A 163 -2.44 14.59 0.14
N PHE A 164 -2.78 13.70 1.10
CA PHE A 164 -1.77 12.91 1.81
C PHE A 164 -0.90 12.09 0.85
N VAL A 165 -1.51 11.38 -0.10
CA VAL A 165 -0.76 10.56 -1.06
C VAL A 165 0.13 11.43 -1.96
N GLU A 166 -0.37 12.59 -2.41
CA GLU A 166 0.41 13.50 -3.25
C GLU A 166 1.66 14.05 -2.56
N HIS A 167 1.57 14.34 -1.26
CA HIS A 167 2.65 14.94 -0.49
C HIS A 167 3.59 13.91 0.15
N MET A 168 3.06 12.76 0.59
CA MET A 168 3.78 11.80 1.44
C MET A 168 4.12 10.49 0.75
N LYS A 169 3.51 10.17 -0.40
CA LYS A 169 3.70 8.91 -1.09
C LYS A 169 4.12 9.13 -2.54
N GLN A 170 5.10 8.37 -3.01
CA GLN A 170 5.48 8.39 -4.42
C GLN A 170 4.97 7.13 -5.11
N ALA A 171 4.21 7.28 -6.19
CA ALA A 171 3.87 6.15 -7.03
C ALA A 171 5.07 5.76 -7.88
N THR A 172 5.52 4.54 -7.70
CA THR A 172 6.65 3.97 -8.43
C THR A 172 6.21 3.07 -9.59
N LYS A 173 4.95 2.67 -9.61
CA LYS A 173 4.38 1.76 -10.61
C LYS A 173 3.38 2.48 -11.51
N SER A 174 3.26 2.04 -12.75
CA SER A 174 2.31 2.58 -13.74
C SER A 174 0.85 2.18 -13.45
N VAL A 175 0.64 1.11 -12.71
CA VAL A 175 -0.67 0.66 -12.21
C VAL A 175 -0.57 0.52 -10.69
N GLY A 176 -1.60 0.90 -9.96
CA GLY A 176 -1.67 0.76 -8.51
C GLY A 176 -1.94 -0.68 -8.10
N ALA A 177 -0.96 -1.56 -8.31
CA ALA A 177 -1.01 -2.98 -7.99
C ALA A 177 0.34 -3.45 -7.44
N PHE A 178 0.37 -4.61 -6.79
CA PHE A 178 1.64 -5.22 -6.37
C PHE A 178 2.42 -5.77 -7.57
N ASP A 179 1.73 -6.37 -8.53
CA ASP A 179 2.34 -6.87 -9.76
C ASP A 179 2.69 -5.69 -10.69
N ASP A 180 3.95 -5.60 -11.06
CA ASP A 180 4.44 -4.54 -11.95
C ASP A 180 4.39 -4.99 -13.42
N LEU A 181 3.96 -4.07 -14.31
CA LEU A 181 3.84 -4.36 -15.74
C LEU A 181 5.15 -4.83 -16.40
N GLN A 182 6.30 -4.51 -15.83
CA GLN A 182 7.62 -4.89 -16.31
C GLN A 182 8.29 -5.98 -15.46
N LYS A 183 7.58 -6.53 -14.46
CA LYS A 183 8.11 -7.50 -13.48
C LYS A 183 9.37 -7.01 -12.73
N ALA A 184 9.46 -5.70 -12.48
CA ALA A 184 10.65 -5.06 -11.93
C ALA A 184 10.62 -4.89 -10.41
N GLN A 185 9.66 -5.49 -9.73
CA GLN A 185 9.48 -5.35 -8.29
C GLN A 185 9.83 -6.65 -7.54
N ALA A 186 10.13 -6.51 -6.26
CA ALA A 186 10.46 -7.64 -5.40
C ALA A 186 9.35 -8.70 -5.34
N GLU A 187 8.09 -8.27 -5.41
CA GLU A 187 6.93 -9.15 -5.43
C GLU A 187 6.97 -10.10 -6.64
N ASN A 188 7.38 -9.61 -7.81
CA ASN A 188 7.51 -10.45 -8.99
C ASN A 188 8.59 -11.54 -8.84
N LEU A 189 9.67 -11.24 -8.09
CA LEU A 189 10.71 -12.23 -7.78
C LEU A 189 10.20 -13.37 -6.89
N LEU A 190 9.23 -13.09 -5.99
CA LEU A 190 8.62 -14.13 -5.15
C LEU A 190 7.89 -15.20 -5.97
N PHE A 191 7.41 -14.83 -7.16
CA PHE A 191 6.71 -15.74 -8.07
C PHE A 191 7.63 -16.37 -9.11
N GLY A 192 8.91 -16.02 -9.11
CA GLY A 192 9.92 -16.64 -9.96
C GLY A 192 10.05 -18.15 -9.74
N ASN A 193 10.64 -18.82 -10.72
CA ASN A 193 10.93 -20.27 -10.66
C ASN A 193 12.35 -20.53 -11.19
N GLY A 194 12.76 -21.78 -11.26
CA GLY A 194 14.11 -22.14 -11.71
C GLY A 194 14.43 -21.82 -13.17
N GLN A 195 13.46 -21.34 -13.95
CA GLN A 195 13.61 -20.96 -15.36
C GLN A 195 13.43 -19.45 -15.59
N ASN A 196 12.63 -18.79 -14.74
CA ASN A 196 12.33 -17.38 -14.82
C ASN A 196 12.53 -16.74 -13.44
N ASP A 197 13.38 -15.72 -13.37
CA ASP A 197 13.71 -15.05 -12.11
C ASP A 197 12.51 -14.26 -11.55
N ALA A 198 11.64 -13.72 -12.42
CA ALA A 198 10.45 -12.97 -12.05
C ALA A 198 9.28 -13.35 -12.97
N LEU A 199 8.09 -13.46 -12.39
CA LEU A 199 6.86 -13.74 -13.12
C LEU A 199 5.74 -12.79 -12.71
N HIS A 200 4.79 -12.56 -13.61
CA HIS A 200 3.50 -11.96 -13.27
C HIS A 200 2.67 -12.92 -12.44
N PHE A 201 1.84 -12.37 -11.55
CA PHE A 201 1.07 -13.18 -10.61
C PHE A 201 -0.35 -12.65 -10.34
N ASP A 202 -0.68 -11.41 -10.75
CA ASP A 202 -1.98 -10.81 -10.43
C ASP A 202 -3.07 -11.31 -11.37
N GLY A 203 -3.94 -12.17 -10.84
CA GLY A 203 -5.07 -12.72 -11.58
C GLY A 203 -6.12 -11.68 -11.99
N ASN A 204 -6.29 -10.57 -11.22
CA ASN A 204 -7.23 -9.51 -11.58
C ASN A 204 -6.69 -8.68 -12.75
N MET A 205 -5.41 -8.35 -12.74
CA MET A 205 -4.78 -7.66 -13.87
C MET A 205 -4.88 -8.51 -15.14
N THR A 206 -4.53 -9.80 -15.05
CA THR A 206 -4.67 -10.74 -16.17
C THR A 206 -6.11 -10.78 -16.70
N TYR A 207 -7.09 -10.96 -15.81
CA TYR A 207 -8.50 -10.98 -16.16
C TYR A 207 -8.95 -9.71 -16.88
N PHE A 208 -8.59 -8.52 -16.38
CA PHE A 208 -9.01 -7.27 -17.03
C PHE A 208 -8.30 -7.06 -18.36
N MET A 209 -7.03 -7.39 -18.49
CA MET A 209 -6.30 -7.30 -19.75
C MET A 209 -6.94 -8.17 -20.84
N GLU A 210 -7.40 -9.37 -20.49
CA GLU A 210 -8.13 -10.26 -21.40
C GLU A 210 -9.53 -9.73 -21.71
N LYS A 211 -10.34 -9.49 -20.70
CA LYS A 211 -11.76 -9.16 -20.86
C LYS A 211 -12.00 -7.78 -21.43
N ARG A 212 -11.10 -6.83 -21.19
CA ARG A 212 -11.21 -5.46 -21.69
C ARG A 212 -10.20 -5.11 -22.77
N GLN A 213 -9.56 -6.09 -23.38
CA GLN A 213 -8.60 -5.90 -24.46
C GLN A 213 -9.12 -4.95 -25.54
N ASN A 214 -10.37 -5.12 -25.99
CA ASN A 214 -10.97 -4.26 -27.01
C ASN A 214 -11.12 -2.79 -26.57
N THR A 215 -11.25 -2.53 -25.28
CA THR A 215 -11.25 -1.17 -24.73
C THR A 215 -9.83 -0.61 -24.72
N TYR A 216 -8.87 -1.38 -24.23
CA TYR A 216 -7.49 -0.93 -24.10
C TYR A 216 -6.80 -0.71 -25.45
N LYS A 217 -7.11 -1.51 -26.45
CA LYS A 217 -6.61 -1.36 -27.84
C LYS A 217 -6.98 -0.02 -28.50
N ASN A 218 -7.96 0.70 -27.96
CA ASN A 218 -8.32 2.03 -28.48
C ASN A 218 -7.34 3.12 -28.05
N TYR A 219 -6.46 2.83 -27.10
CA TYR A 219 -5.44 3.78 -26.65
C TYR A 219 -4.16 3.60 -27.47
N SER A 220 -3.57 4.72 -27.88
CA SER A 220 -2.39 4.74 -28.75
C SER A 220 -1.12 4.17 -28.09
N ASP A 221 -1.09 4.15 -26.77
CA ASP A 221 -0.01 3.64 -25.93
C ASP A 221 -0.22 2.19 -25.48
N TYR A 222 -1.26 1.51 -25.98
CA TYR A 222 -1.52 0.12 -25.63
C TYR A 222 -0.45 -0.81 -26.22
N ASP A 223 0.11 -1.67 -25.37
CA ASP A 223 1.05 -2.70 -25.75
C ASP A 223 0.50 -4.09 -25.42
N ASP A 224 0.11 -4.84 -26.48
CA ASP A 224 -0.44 -6.20 -26.32
C ASP A 224 0.61 -7.21 -25.83
N SER A 225 1.90 -6.91 -25.95
CA SER A 225 2.96 -7.80 -25.44
C SER A 225 2.91 -7.97 -23.94
N ILE A 226 2.46 -6.93 -23.22
CA ILE A 226 2.28 -6.96 -21.76
C ILE A 226 1.17 -7.96 -21.41
N ARG A 227 0.02 -7.89 -22.07
CA ARG A 227 -1.07 -8.88 -21.87
C ARG A 227 -0.61 -10.30 -22.13
N GLN A 228 0.14 -10.50 -23.21
CA GLN A 228 0.68 -11.83 -23.57
C GLN A 228 1.68 -12.34 -22.53
N ALA A 229 2.49 -11.45 -21.95
CA ALA A 229 3.41 -11.81 -20.85
C ALA A 229 2.63 -12.28 -19.63
N TYR A 230 1.56 -11.57 -19.21
CA TYR A 230 0.68 -12.01 -18.13
C TYR A 230 0.04 -13.38 -18.41
N GLU A 231 -0.54 -13.56 -19.60
CA GLU A 231 -1.14 -14.83 -20.00
C GLU A 231 -0.11 -15.96 -19.95
N GLY A 232 1.09 -15.74 -20.46
CA GLY A 232 2.18 -16.73 -20.45
C GLY A 232 2.63 -17.06 -19.04
N ASP A 233 2.83 -16.04 -18.20
CA ASP A 233 3.35 -16.19 -16.84
C ASP A 233 2.33 -16.91 -15.93
N MET A 234 1.03 -16.60 -16.06
CA MET A 234 -0.03 -17.24 -15.28
C MET A 234 -0.20 -18.75 -15.57
N ASN A 235 0.33 -19.25 -16.70
CA ASN A 235 0.36 -20.66 -17.01
C ASN A 235 1.56 -21.40 -16.41
N ASN A 236 2.50 -20.70 -15.77
CA ASN A 236 3.65 -21.32 -15.11
C ASN A 236 3.27 -21.88 -13.73
N VAL A 237 4.08 -22.82 -13.29
CA VAL A 237 4.06 -23.34 -11.92
C VAL A 237 5.42 -23.08 -11.27
N ASP A 238 5.44 -22.99 -9.96
CA ASP A 238 6.66 -22.88 -9.19
C ASP A 238 7.43 -24.22 -9.07
N ALA A 239 8.51 -24.21 -8.32
CA ALA A 239 9.32 -25.42 -8.07
C ALA A 239 8.57 -26.54 -7.31
N LEU A 240 7.43 -26.21 -6.69
CA LEU A 240 6.56 -27.16 -5.98
C LEU A 240 5.32 -27.55 -6.81
N HIS A 241 5.29 -27.16 -8.09
CA HIS A 241 4.17 -27.36 -9.01
C HIS A 241 2.88 -26.65 -8.58
N VAL A 242 2.99 -25.54 -7.85
CA VAL A 242 1.87 -24.69 -7.46
C VAL A 242 1.68 -23.61 -8.52
N ASP A 243 0.43 -23.44 -8.98
CA ASP A 243 0.07 -22.38 -9.94
C ASP A 243 0.09 -20.99 -9.31
N ALA A 244 0.18 -19.94 -10.15
CA ALA A 244 0.32 -18.56 -9.70
C ALA A 244 -0.84 -18.09 -8.82
N LEU A 245 -2.08 -18.43 -9.13
CA LEU A 245 -3.27 -18.01 -8.38
C LEU A 245 -3.32 -18.67 -6.98
N THR A 246 -3.05 -19.98 -6.91
CA THR A 246 -2.95 -20.70 -5.64
C THR A 246 -1.84 -20.11 -4.78
N ARG A 247 -0.70 -19.80 -5.38
CA ARG A 247 0.43 -19.21 -4.67
C ARG A 247 0.12 -17.79 -4.18
N GLN A 248 -0.58 -16.97 -4.99
CA GLN A 248 -1.04 -15.65 -4.57
C GLN A 248 -1.93 -15.74 -3.32
N LEU A 249 -2.88 -16.69 -3.28
CA LEU A 249 -3.73 -16.91 -2.11
C LEU A 249 -2.93 -17.32 -0.86
N MET A 250 -1.82 -18.04 -1.03
CA MET A 250 -0.93 -18.41 0.10
C MET A 250 -0.21 -17.20 0.70
N TYR A 251 0.00 -16.13 -0.06
CA TYR A 251 0.58 -14.88 0.41
C TYR A 251 -0.48 -13.87 0.93
N ASP A 252 -1.78 -14.13 0.71
CA ASP A 252 -2.86 -13.28 1.18
C ASP A 252 -3.31 -13.67 2.60
N PRO A 253 -2.93 -12.93 3.65
CA PRO A 253 -3.33 -13.24 5.02
C PRO A 253 -4.84 -13.20 5.21
N MET A 254 -5.56 -12.41 4.42
CA MET A 254 -7.01 -12.26 4.54
C MET A 254 -7.74 -13.58 4.24
N THR A 255 -7.19 -14.40 3.34
CA THR A 255 -7.68 -15.76 3.05
C THR A 255 -7.73 -16.65 4.30
N PHE A 256 -6.82 -16.44 5.25
CA PHE A 256 -6.69 -17.23 6.47
C PHE A 256 -7.38 -16.61 7.69
N ILE A 257 -7.70 -15.32 7.64
CA ILE A 257 -8.26 -14.57 8.76
C ILE A 257 -9.77 -14.41 8.61
N LEU A 258 -10.24 -14.05 7.42
CA LEU A 258 -11.67 -13.86 7.18
C LEU A 258 -12.41 -15.19 7.19
N VAL A 259 -13.53 -15.22 7.92
CA VAL A 259 -14.39 -16.40 7.99
C VAL A 259 -15.75 -16.01 7.42
N PRO A 260 -16.11 -16.52 6.25
CA PRO A 260 -17.45 -16.34 5.72
C PRO A 260 -18.51 -16.87 6.72
N ALA A 261 -19.68 -16.24 6.73
CA ALA A 261 -20.75 -16.63 7.64
C ALA A 261 -21.14 -18.10 7.44
N GLY A 262 -21.08 -18.89 8.52
CA GLY A 262 -21.42 -20.32 8.51
C GLY A 262 -20.30 -21.27 8.14
N GLU A 263 -19.12 -20.77 7.85
CA GLU A 263 -17.97 -21.61 7.52
C GLU A 263 -17.06 -21.90 8.73
N LYS A 264 -16.25 -22.96 8.62
CA LYS A 264 -15.19 -23.25 9.58
C LYS A 264 -14.08 -22.21 9.51
N LYS A 265 -13.49 -21.89 10.66
CA LYS A 265 -12.27 -21.07 10.72
C LYS A 265 -11.18 -21.67 9.83
N PRO A 266 -10.60 -20.90 8.91
CA PRO A 266 -9.56 -21.40 8.00
C PRO A 266 -8.23 -21.64 8.73
N SER A 267 -8.00 -20.96 9.86
CA SER A 267 -6.72 -21.02 10.59
C SER A 267 -6.88 -20.84 12.09
N THR A 268 -5.85 -21.20 12.85
CA THR A 268 -5.65 -20.82 14.25
C THR A 268 -4.76 -19.59 14.29
N LEU A 269 -5.25 -18.54 14.95
CA LEU A 269 -4.54 -17.25 15.05
C LEU A 269 -3.91 -17.09 16.44
N ALA A 270 -2.84 -16.29 16.49
CA ALA A 270 -2.33 -15.78 17.75
C ALA A 270 -3.40 -14.94 18.45
N LYS A 271 -3.39 -14.93 19.80
CA LYS A 271 -4.37 -14.19 20.59
C LYS A 271 -4.08 -12.69 20.63
N HIS A 272 -2.81 -12.30 20.56
CA HIS A 272 -2.34 -10.93 20.69
C HIS A 272 -1.54 -10.56 19.44
N TRP A 273 -1.87 -9.43 18.86
CA TRP A 273 -1.24 -8.90 17.67
C TRP A 273 -0.77 -7.48 17.89
N ARG A 274 0.43 -7.17 17.40
CA ARG A 274 0.93 -5.81 17.30
C ARG A 274 1.29 -5.52 15.85
N ILE A 275 0.64 -4.50 15.27
CA ILE A 275 0.81 -4.07 13.89
C ILE A 275 1.14 -2.59 13.94
N HIS A 276 2.41 -2.24 13.80
CA HIS A 276 2.87 -0.86 13.74
C HIS A 276 3.52 -0.62 12.39
N THR A 277 3.14 0.48 11.73
CA THR A 277 3.65 0.84 10.41
C THR A 277 3.98 2.32 10.36
N GLY A 278 5.08 2.67 9.67
CA GLY A 278 5.42 4.07 9.42
C GLY A 278 4.48 4.68 8.40
N ILE A 279 3.96 5.87 8.67
CA ILE A 279 3.00 6.54 7.78
C ILE A 279 3.60 6.84 6.41
N SER A 280 4.88 7.13 6.35
CA SER A 280 5.61 7.51 5.13
C SER A 280 6.23 6.33 4.38
N GLN A 281 6.14 5.10 4.92
CA GLN A 281 6.72 3.94 4.27
C GLN A 281 6.10 3.72 2.87
N GLY A 282 6.93 3.33 1.90
CA GLY A 282 6.55 3.25 0.49
C GLY A 282 6.27 1.84 -0.06
N ASP A 283 6.73 0.81 0.65
CA ASP A 283 6.70 -0.56 0.12
C ASP A 283 5.33 -1.23 0.27
N THR A 284 4.61 -0.92 1.35
CA THR A 284 3.28 -1.47 1.60
C THR A 284 2.25 -0.34 1.70
N ALA A 285 1.09 -0.56 1.09
CA ALA A 285 -0.01 0.39 1.20
C ALA A 285 -0.56 0.39 2.64
N LEU A 286 -0.80 1.55 3.23
CA LEU A 286 -1.40 1.71 4.56
C LEU A 286 -2.69 0.89 4.72
N THR A 287 -3.45 0.76 3.63
CA THR A 287 -4.69 -0.05 3.60
C THR A 287 -4.45 -1.54 3.82
N THR A 288 -3.25 -2.05 3.57
CA THR A 288 -2.92 -3.47 3.86
C THR A 288 -2.94 -3.71 5.36
N GLU A 289 -2.24 -2.88 6.13
CA GLU A 289 -2.17 -3.01 7.59
C GLU A 289 -3.50 -2.64 8.26
N VAL A 290 -4.20 -1.62 7.76
CA VAL A 290 -5.54 -1.24 8.24
C VAL A 290 -6.52 -2.41 8.07
N ASN A 291 -6.58 -3.02 6.89
CA ASN A 291 -7.46 -4.15 6.62
C ASN A 291 -7.11 -5.35 7.51
N LEU A 292 -5.82 -5.65 7.66
CA LEU A 292 -5.34 -6.72 8.52
C LEU A 292 -5.78 -6.52 9.97
N ALA A 293 -5.58 -5.31 10.51
CA ALA A 293 -5.97 -4.98 11.88
C ALA A 293 -7.49 -5.08 12.08
N LEU A 294 -8.28 -4.54 11.16
CA LEU A 294 -9.75 -4.61 11.21
C LEU A 294 -10.27 -6.05 11.14
N ALA A 295 -9.69 -6.87 10.26
CA ALA A 295 -10.06 -8.27 10.13
C ALA A 295 -9.74 -9.08 11.40
N LEU A 296 -8.58 -8.85 12.00
CA LEU A 296 -8.17 -9.50 13.25
C LEU A 296 -9.06 -9.09 14.42
N LYS A 297 -9.41 -7.80 14.54
CA LYS A 297 -10.34 -7.29 15.58
C LYS A 297 -11.72 -7.93 15.53
N GLN A 298 -12.15 -8.42 14.38
CA GLN A 298 -13.45 -9.10 14.22
C GLN A 298 -13.42 -10.59 14.61
N ARG A 299 -12.22 -11.14 14.82
CA ARG A 299 -12.06 -12.56 15.19
C ARG A 299 -12.30 -12.76 16.68
N LYS A 300 -13.23 -13.64 17.02
CA LYS A 300 -13.56 -13.98 18.44
C LYS A 300 -12.45 -14.72 19.19
N ASP A 301 -11.50 -15.31 18.46
CA ASP A 301 -10.36 -16.03 19.00
C ASP A 301 -9.10 -15.16 19.09
N VAL A 302 -9.15 -13.90 18.67
CA VAL A 302 -8.15 -12.86 18.91
C VAL A 302 -8.59 -12.04 20.12
N GLU A 303 -7.71 -11.89 21.09
CA GLU A 303 -8.01 -11.21 22.36
C GLU A 303 -7.62 -9.72 22.31
N ASP A 304 -6.56 -9.39 21.57
CA ASP A 304 -6.05 -8.03 21.49
C ASP A 304 -5.36 -7.76 20.14
N VAL A 305 -5.57 -6.54 19.60
CA VAL A 305 -4.91 -6.03 18.41
C VAL A 305 -4.44 -4.61 18.65
N ASP A 306 -3.17 -4.46 18.93
CA ASP A 306 -2.48 -3.16 19.03
C ASP A 306 -2.09 -2.71 17.62
N PHE A 307 -2.84 -1.76 17.07
CA PHE A 307 -2.60 -1.19 15.75
C PHE A 307 -2.25 0.28 15.86
N ALA A 308 -1.13 0.67 15.26
CA ALA A 308 -0.73 2.06 15.16
C ALA A 308 -0.05 2.37 13.83
N THR A 309 -0.38 3.54 13.29
CA THR A 309 0.41 4.20 12.26
C THR A 309 1.30 5.24 12.94
N VAL A 310 2.58 5.21 12.63
CA VAL A 310 3.59 6.09 13.23
C VAL A 310 3.99 7.14 12.20
N TRP A 311 3.78 8.40 12.58
CA TRP A 311 4.14 9.56 11.75
C TRP A 311 5.62 9.87 11.80
#